data_2648102c78ad83665a68d7412a886a76
#
_entry.id   2648102c78ad83665a68d7412a886a76
#
_cell.length_a   1.000
_cell.length_b   1.000
_cell.length_c   1.000
_cell.angle_alpha   90.00
_cell.angle_beta   90.00
_cell.angle_gamma   90.00
#
_symmetry.space_group_name_H-M   'P 1'
#
loop_
_entity.id
_entity.type
_entity.pdbx_description
1 polymer ?
#
loop_
_entity_poly.entity_id
_entity_poly.type
_entity_poly.pdbx_seq_one_letter_code
_entity_poly.pdbx_strand_id
1 'polypeptide(L)'
;MDNINTSLIVKWLRLPMALLVIFIHMTPHLNPHFTPVYSIDWQSLSPDNIYSIIGIFFNNLCTVAVPFFFFTAGYYFFFNTEKFDKDTYKSKIKKRIKTLLVPYVLWIIITIILRILYGLYKMYVLKLSISELPSDCLTIDEITTLSNILSFFWNYFIINENNTFNPLGLSSYLAAPINIPLWFLRDLIILTAISPLLYKGIKYLKKWGIAILLAAFILNIETLPGIHVKGLFFFVFGSYLAVNKLDILDTFKSYKWLIPLSIALLIMLVPADNMPISTSIRHIYQVTGIIAVFLLANTMIKKLKYINQFIFKHSNASFFIYVVHTIPIVVASPRGFASLLIDKTLYISGLYKHSGGGGGNKLLFNSVCIFFLLDK
;
A
#
# COMPACT_ATOMS: atom_id res chain seq x y z
N MET A 1 -14.98 -19.35 24.82
CA MET A 1 -14.69 -18.73 23.51
C MET A 1 -14.53 -17.26 23.77
N ASP A 2 -13.30 -16.77 23.77
CA ASP A 2 -13.04 -15.35 24.01
C ASP A 2 -13.74 -14.51 22.95
N ASN A 3 -14.45 -13.48 23.39
CA ASN A 3 -15.14 -12.57 22.49
C ASN A 3 -14.11 -11.89 21.60
N ILE A 4 -14.09 -12.24 20.29
CA ILE A 4 -13.23 -11.60 19.33
C ILE A 4 -13.68 -10.15 19.18
N ASN A 5 -12.83 -9.23 19.63
CA ASN A 5 -13.08 -7.80 19.54
C ASN A 5 -12.40 -7.18 18.30
N THR A 6 -12.82 -5.99 17.93
CA THR A 6 -12.26 -5.22 16.80
C THR A 6 -10.74 -5.06 16.89
N SER A 7 -10.17 -4.89 18.10
CA SER A 7 -8.72 -4.71 18.27
C SER A 7 -7.94 -5.97 17.88
N LEU A 8 -8.44 -7.15 18.24
CA LEU A 8 -7.82 -8.43 17.89
C LEU A 8 -7.85 -8.66 16.38
N ILE A 9 -8.98 -8.35 15.72
CA ILE A 9 -9.12 -8.45 14.26
C ILE A 9 -8.13 -7.52 13.57
N VAL A 10 -8.03 -6.28 14.00
CA VAL A 10 -7.08 -5.31 13.40
C VAL A 10 -5.63 -5.76 13.62
N LYS A 11 -5.29 -6.29 14.80
CA LYS A 11 -3.95 -6.84 15.06
C LYS A 11 -3.64 -8.01 14.12
N TRP A 12 -4.59 -8.92 13.91
CA TRP A 12 -4.46 -10.05 12.99
C TRP A 12 -4.29 -9.59 11.54
N LEU A 13 -5.09 -8.61 11.08
CA LEU A 13 -5.08 -8.13 9.71
C LEU A 13 -3.81 -7.35 9.33
N ARG A 14 -3.06 -6.78 10.29
CA ARG A 14 -1.87 -5.97 10.00
C ARG A 14 -0.87 -6.68 9.11
N LEU A 15 -0.52 -7.92 9.43
CA LEU A 15 0.46 -8.68 8.66
C LEU A 15 -0.07 -9.07 7.28
N PRO A 16 -1.24 -9.70 7.10
CA PRO A 16 -1.81 -9.96 5.79
C PRO A 16 -1.92 -8.70 4.91
N MET A 17 -2.41 -7.60 5.47
CA MET A 17 -2.53 -6.34 4.71
C MET A 17 -1.16 -5.76 4.31
N ALA A 18 -0.14 -5.85 5.16
CA ALA A 18 1.20 -5.42 4.79
C ALA A 18 1.79 -6.27 3.65
N LEU A 19 1.53 -7.57 3.65
CA LEU A 19 1.92 -8.45 2.54
C LEU A 19 1.17 -8.09 1.25
N LEU A 20 -0.13 -7.80 1.33
CA LEU A 20 -0.90 -7.36 0.16
C LEU A 20 -0.37 -6.04 -0.41
N VAL A 21 0.17 -5.12 0.41
CA VAL A 21 0.82 -3.90 -0.10
C VAL A 21 2.03 -4.24 -0.97
N ILE A 22 2.80 -5.27 -0.62
CA ILE A 22 3.91 -5.72 -1.48
C ILE A 22 3.37 -6.24 -2.81
N PHE A 23 2.33 -7.06 -2.76
CA PHE A 23 1.73 -7.65 -3.96
C PHE A 23 1.04 -6.64 -4.89
N ILE A 24 0.58 -5.46 -4.40
CA ILE A 24 0.10 -4.37 -5.26
C ILE A 24 1.17 -3.95 -6.29
N HIS A 25 2.45 -4.00 -5.92
CA HIS A 25 3.56 -3.64 -6.80
C HIS A 25 3.93 -4.74 -7.81
N MET A 26 3.30 -5.91 -7.72
CA MET A 26 3.38 -6.95 -8.77
C MET A 26 2.44 -6.55 -9.91
N THR A 27 2.89 -5.65 -10.76
CA THR A 27 2.11 -5.16 -11.91
C THR A 27 2.16 -6.20 -13.03
N PRO A 28 1.09 -6.96 -13.30
CA PRO A 28 1.10 -7.99 -14.34
C PRO A 28 1.41 -7.41 -15.73
N HIS A 29 0.98 -6.18 -16.00
CA HIS A 29 1.23 -5.45 -17.24
C HIS A 29 2.71 -5.22 -17.59
N LEU A 30 3.62 -5.30 -16.60
CA LEU A 30 5.07 -5.16 -16.82
C LEU A 30 5.75 -6.49 -17.19
N ASN A 31 5.00 -7.59 -17.22
CA ASN A 31 5.52 -8.88 -17.62
C ASN A 31 5.48 -9.02 -19.15
N PRO A 32 6.57 -9.44 -19.81
CA PRO A 32 6.58 -9.70 -21.27
C PRO A 32 5.57 -10.78 -21.71
N HIS A 33 5.13 -11.64 -20.81
CA HIS A 33 4.09 -12.64 -21.05
C HIS A 33 2.67 -12.15 -20.77
N PHE A 34 2.51 -10.85 -20.49
CA PHE A 34 1.19 -10.28 -20.23
C PHE A 34 0.39 -10.15 -21.52
N THR A 35 -0.81 -10.75 -21.53
CA THR A 35 -1.79 -10.62 -22.61
C THR A 35 -2.95 -9.74 -22.14
N PRO A 36 -3.22 -8.62 -22.81
CA PRO A 36 -4.39 -7.78 -22.48
C PRO A 36 -5.69 -8.59 -22.53
N VAL A 37 -6.57 -8.41 -21.56
CA VAL A 37 -7.79 -9.24 -21.42
C VAL A 37 -8.70 -9.16 -22.65
N TYR A 38 -8.77 -7.99 -23.30
CA TYR A 38 -9.57 -7.81 -24.53
C TYR A 38 -9.04 -8.58 -25.74
N SER A 39 -7.80 -9.06 -25.69
CA SER A 39 -7.19 -9.89 -26.76
C SER A 39 -7.13 -11.38 -26.41
N ILE A 40 -7.68 -11.78 -25.26
CA ILE A 40 -7.68 -13.20 -24.85
C ILE A 40 -8.71 -13.98 -25.68
N ASP A 41 -8.26 -15.03 -26.32
CA ASP A 41 -9.14 -16.05 -26.88
C ASP A 41 -9.64 -16.96 -25.75
N TRP A 42 -10.91 -16.78 -25.37
CA TRP A 42 -11.53 -17.55 -24.30
C TRP A 42 -11.83 -19.03 -24.66
N GLN A 43 -11.74 -19.38 -25.94
CA GLN A 43 -11.90 -20.77 -26.37
C GLN A 43 -10.57 -21.56 -26.30
N SER A 44 -9.44 -20.84 -26.30
CA SER A 44 -8.11 -21.42 -26.34
C SER A 44 -7.18 -20.66 -25.38
N LEU A 45 -7.29 -20.97 -24.08
CA LEU A 45 -6.52 -20.30 -23.04
C LEU A 45 -5.07 -20.78 -23.03
N SER A 46 -4.15 -19.89 -23.39
CA SER A 46 -2.70 -20.12 -23.25
C SER A 46 -2.24 -19.91 -21.79
N PRO A 47 -1.05 -20.44 -21.40
CA PRO A 47 -0.47 -20.13 -20.08
C PRO A 47 -0.32 -18.63 -19.80
N ASP A 48 0.00 -17.82 -20.82
CA ASP A 48 0.13 -16.35 -20.70
C ASP A 48 -1.22 -15.69 -20.44
N ASN A 49 -2.30 -16.19 -21.05
CA ASN A 49 -3.67 -15.74 -20.78
C ASN A 49 -4.07 -16.03 -19.33
N ILE A 50 -3.79 -17.22 -18.83
CA ILE A 50 -4.06 -17.62 -17.44
C ILE A 50 -3.24 -16.76 -16.47
N TYR A 51 -1.94 -16.54 -16.78
CA TYR A 51 -1.09 -15.63 -16.00
C TYR A 51 -1.69 -14.25 -15.90
N SER A 52 -2.15 -13.67 -17.01
CA SER A 52 -2.71 -12.32 -17.06
C SER A 52 -3.99 -12.21 -16.25
N ILE A 53 -4.91 -13.16 -16.40
CA ILE A 53 -6.18 -13.22 -15.64
C ILE A 53 -5.90 -13.28 -14.13
N ILE A 54 -5.05 -14.21 -13.70
CA ILE A 54 -4.70 -14.39 -12.28
C ILE A 54 -3.96 -13.15 -11.76
N GLY A 55 -3.03 -12.61 -12.52
CA GLY A 55 -2.27 -11.42 -12.17
C GLY A 55 -3.15 -10.20 -11.94
N ILE A 56 -4.09 -9.92 -12.84
CA ILE A 56 -5.06 -8.83 -12.71
C ILE A 56 -5.97 -9.05 -11.51
N PHE A 57 -6.49 -10.27 -11.33
CA PHE A 57 -7.33 -10.60 -10.18
C PHE A 57 -6.60 -10.34 -8.86
N PHE A 58 -5.38 -10.87 -8.70
CA PHE A 58 -4.58 -10.68 -7.49
C PHE A 58 -4.19 -9.22 -7.26
N ASN A 59 -3.80 -8.50 -8.31
CA ASN A 59 -3.47 -7.08 -8.19
C ASN A 59 -4.66 -6.28 -7.66
N ASN A 60 -5.86 -6.50 -8.20
CA ASN A 60 -7.07 -5.86 -7.72
C ASN A 60 -7.44 -6.28 -6.30
N LEU A 61 -7.32 -7.57 -5.95
CA LEU A 61 -7.53 -8.08 -4.59
C LEU A 61 -6.68 -7.31 -3.57
N CYS A 62 -5.41 -7.04 -3.90
CA CYS A 62 -4.47 -6.37 -3.01
C CYS A 62 -4.81 -4.90 -2.74
N THR A 63 -5.59 -4.25 -3.62
CA THR A 63 -5.89 -2.82 -3.51
C THR A 63 -6.67 -2.42 -2.26
N VAL A 64 -7.27 -3.37 -1.52
CA VAL A 64 -7.96 -3.13 -0.24
C VAL A 64 -6.99 -2.80 0.92
N ALA A 65 -5.71 -3.13 0.77
CA ALA A 65 -4.73 -3.04 1.86
C ALA A 65 -4.48 -1.61 2.34
N VAL A 66 -4.23 -0.67 1.43
CA VAL A 66 -4.00 0.74 1.79
C VAL A 66 -5.25 1.39 2.40
N PRO A 67 -6.45 1.24 1.83
CA PRO A 67 -7.71 1.60 2.46
C PRO A 67 -7.87 1.11 3.90
N PHE A 68 -7.54 -0.15 4.17
CA PHE A 68 -7.60 -0.72 5.52
C PHE A 68 -6.73 0.05 6.52
N PHE A 69 -5.50 0.43 6.14
CA PHE A 69 -4.62 1.17 7.04
C PHE A 69 -5.11 2.59 7.31
N PHE A 70 -5.62 3.32 6.32
CA PHE A 70 -6.23 4.63 6.55
C PHE A 70 -7.48 4.54 7.43
N PHE A 71 -8.36 3.60 7.14
CA PHE A 71 -9.59 3.37 7.89
C PHE A 71 -9.30 3.07 9.38
N THR A 72 -8.41 2.11 9.64
CA THR A 72 -8.05 1.74 11.02
C THR A 72 -7.31 2.87 11.73
N ALA A 73 -6.45 3.62 11.03
CA ALA A 73 -5.77 4.78 11.60
C ALA A 73 -6.76 5.88 12.03
N GLY A 74 -7.76 6.18 11.19
CA GLY A 74 -8.83 7.13 11.52
C GLY A 74 -9.68 6.67 12.70
N TYR A 75 -10.06 5.40 12.71
CA TYR A 75 -10.81 4.81 13.83
C TYR A 75 -10.05 4.92 15.15
N TYR A 76 -8.82 4.43 15.21
CA TYR A 76 -8.03 4.46 16.45
C TYR A 76 -7.54 5.85 16.84
N PHE A 77 -7.53 6.81 15.92
CA PHE A 77 -7.21 8.19 16.30
C PHE A 77 -8.27 8.79 17.21
N PHE A 78 -9.55 8.51 16.97
CA PHE A 78 -10.67 9.02 17.78
C PHE A 78 -11.24 8.00 18.77
N PHE A 79 -10.81 6.74 18.70
CA PHE A 79 -11.30 5.69 19.60
C PHE A 79 -11.08 6.05 21.07
N ASN A 80 -12.07 5.78 21.92
CA ASN A 80 -12.09 6.15 23.35
C ASN A 80 -11.85 7.64 23.62
N THR A 81 -12.24 8.52 22.69
CA THR A 81 -12.15 9.96 22.88
C THR A 81 -13.55 10.49 23.23
N GLU A 82 -13.76 10.83 24.49
CA GLU A 82 -15.05 11.39 24.94
C GLU A 82 -15.22 12.82 24.44
N LYS A 83 -14.20 13.65 24.64
CA LYS A 83 -14.16 15.04 24.20
C LYS A 83 -12.88 15.31 23.41
N PHE A 84 -13.04 15.91 22.25
CA PHE A 84 -11.92 16.29 21.40
C PHE A 84 -11.66 17.80 21.52
N ASP A 85 -11.00 18.18 22.60
CA ASP A 85 -10.57 19.54 22.90
C ASP A 85 -9.08 19.76 22.53
N LYS A 86 -8.58 20.98 22.82
CA LYS A 86 -7.22 21.40 22.50
C LYS A 86 -6.16 20.53 23.19
N ASP A 87 -6.40 20.12 24.43
CA ASP A 87 -5.43 19.36 25.20
C ASP A 87 -5.39 17.89 24.75
N THR A 88 -6.54 17.30 24.46
CA THR A 88 -6.66 15.98 23.83
C THR A 88 -5.96 15.97 22.47
N TYR A 89 -6.18 17.00 21.64
CA TYR A 89 -5.50 17.14 20.34
C TYR A 89 -3.98 17.21 20.52
N LYS A 90 -3.46 18.10 21.39
CA LYS A 90 -2.01 18.21 21.65
C LYS A 90 -1.40 16.89 22.10
N SER A 91 -2.05 16.18 23.03
CA SER A 91 -1.60 14.87 23.52
C SER A 91 -1.53 13.85 22.39
N LYS A 92 -2.55 13.78 21.53
CA LYS A 92 -2.59 12.88 20.38
C LYS A 92 -1.51 13.22 19.35
N ILE A 93 -1.33 14.49 19.01
CA ILE A 93 -0.29 14.93 18.07
C ILE A 93 1.11 14.62 18.60
N LYS A 94 1.39 14.85 19.87
CA LYS A 94 2.68 14.50 20.50
C LYS A 94 3.00 12.99 20.33
N LYS A 95 1.99 12.13 20.47
CA LYS A 95 2.14 10.69 20.21
C LYS A 95 2.39 10.42 18.72
N ARG A 96 1.68 11.11 17.80
CA ARG A 96 1.83 10.91 16.34
C ARG A 96 3.15 11.41 15.81
N ILE A 97 3.72 12.50 16.36
CA ILE A 97 5.09 12.91 16.03
C ILE A 97 6.06 11.76 16.27
N LYS A 98 6.00 11.10 17.43
CA LYS A 98 6.88 9.98 17.76
C LYS A 98 6.62 8.74 16.89
N THR A 99 5.36 8.45 16.56
CA THR A 99 4.99 7.18 15.92
C THR A 99 4.85 7.28 14.39
N LEU A 100 4.73 8.48 13.82
CA LEU A 100 4.60 8.70 12.39
C LEU A 100 5.71 9.59 11.83
N LEU A 101 5.88 10.81 12.37
CA LEU A 101 6.82 11.79 11.80
C LEU A 101 8.27 11.35 11.98
N VAL A 102 8.66 10.89 13.18
CA VAL A 102 10.03 10.42 13.42
C VAL A 102 10.38 9.23 12.52
N PRO A 103 9.58 8.15 12.43
CA PRO A 103 9.84 7.07 11.48
C PRO A 103 9.83 7.55 10.02
N TYR A 104 8.94 8.46 9.65
CA TYR A 104 8.88 9.02 8.31
C TYR A 104 10.21 9.67 7.89
N VAL A 105 10.70 10.61 8.72
CA VAL A 105 11.97 11.31 8.46
C VAL A 105 13.15 10.33 8.46
N LEU A 106 13.20 9.44 9.45
CA LEU A 106 14.28 8.45 9.58
C LEU A 106 14.39 7.56 8.33
N TRP A 107 13.28 7.01 7.85
CA TRP A 107 13.28 6.13 6.69
C TRP A 107 13.57 6.86 5.38
N ILE A 108 13.22 8.14 5.24
CA ILE A 108 13.66 8.94 4.09
C ILE A 108 15.18 9.12 4.12
N ILE A 109 15.76 9.49 5.26
CA ILE A 109 17.20 9.65 5.41
C ILE A 109 17.92 8.33 5.10
N ILE A 110 17.44 7.21 5.64
CA ILE A 110 17.99 5.88 5.34
C ILE A 110 17.93 5.59 3.83
N THR A 111 16.81 5.90 3.18
CA THR A 111 16.64 5.66 1.74
C THR A 111 17.62 6.51 0.92
N ILE A 112 17.82 7.78 1.28
CA ILE A 112 18.80 8.67 0.63
C ILE A 112 20.20 8.08 0.76
N ILE A 113 20.61 7.70 1.98
CA ILE A 113 21.93 7.11 2.24
C ILE A 113 22.12 5.84 1.40
N LEU A 114 21.13 4.94 1.39
CA LEU A 114 21.21 3.68 0.64
C LEU A 114 21.27 3.89 -0.87
N ARG A 115 20.56 4.88 -1.41
CA ARG A 115 20.64 5.22 -2.85
C ARG A 115 21.98 5.83 -3.23
N ILE A 116 22.58 6.65 -2.38
CA ILE A 116 23.95 7.17 -2.58
C ILE A 116 24.94 6.01 -2.56
N LEU A 117 24.91 5.16 -1.52
CA LEU A 117 25.80 4.01 -1.41
C LEU A 117 25.67 3.06 -2.60
N TYR A 118 24.46 2.86 -3.09
CA TYR A 118 24.19 2.05 -4.28
C TYR A 118 24.78 2.69 -5.55
N GLY A 119 24.66 4.00 -5.71
CA GLY A 119 25.31 4.75 -6.80
C GLY A 119 26.82 4.62 -6.76
N LEU A 120 27.45 4.85 -5.58
CA LEU A 120 28.87 4.67 -5.38
C LEU A 120 29.33 3.24 -5.71
N TYR A 121 28.62 2.23 -5.25
CA TYR A 121 28.89 0.84 -5.60
C TYR A 121 28.86 0.62 -7.13
N LYS A 122 27.86 1.14 -7.83
CA LYS A 122 27.75 1.05 -9.28
C LYS A 122 28.95 1.70 -9.99
N MET A 123 29.33 2.89 -9.55
CA MET A 123 30.45 3.62 -10.13
C MET A 123 31.80 2.93 -9.86
N TYR A 124 32.09 2.55 -8.63
CA TYR A 124 33.42 2.02 -8.27
C TYR A 124 33.60 0.54 -8.60
N VAL A 125 32.57 -0.29 -8.41
CA VAL A 125 32.67 -1.75 -8.61
C VAL A 125 32.30 -2.14 -10.04
N LEU A 126 31.21 -1.60 -10.58
CA LEU A 126 30.74 -1.90 -11.93
C LEU A 126 31.30 -0.96 -13.00
N LYS A 127 32.09 0.04 -12.59
CA LYS A 127 32.76 1.02 -13.48
C LYS A 127 31.78 1.82 -14.37
N LEU A 128 30.55 2.03 -13.90
CA LEU A 128 29.55 2.82 -14.64
C LEU A 128 29.88 4.30 -14.52
N SER A 129 29.69 5.04 -15.62
CA SER A 129 29.71 6.52 -15.61
C SER A 129 28.44 7.09 -14.94
N ILE A 130 28.46 8.37 -14.56
CA ILE A 130 27.30 9.03 -13.93
C ILE A 130 26.07 8.97 -14.84
N SER A 131 26.25 9.11 -16.16
CA SER A 131 25.17 9.05 -17.15
C SER A 131 24.54 7.66 -17.34
N GLU A 132 25.23 6.60 -16.90
CA GLU A 132 24.77 5.21 -16.95
C GLU A 132 24.14 4.73 -15.65
N LEU A 133 24.12 5.60 -14.61
CA LEU A 133 23.51 5.23 -13.35
C LEU A 133 22.01 5.05 -13.48
N PRO A 134 21.44 3.96 -12.92
CA PRO A 134 20.00 3.80 -12.85
C PRO A 134 19.32 4.93 -12.08
N SER A 135 18.06 5.22 -12.40
CA SER A 135 17.23 6.23 -11.74
C SER A 135 17.01 6.01 -10.22
N ASP A 136 17.34 4.84 -9.72
CA ASP A 136 17.31 4.52 -8.27
C ASP A 136 18.62 4.89 -7.55
N CYS A 137 19.64 5.37 -8.23
CA CYS A 137 20.82 5.96 -7.63
C CYS A 137 20.59 7.45 -7.39
N LEU A 138 21.30 8.03 -6.43
CA LEU A 138 21.39 9.47 -6.22
C LEU A 138 22.81 9.94 -6.48
N THR A 139 22.93 11.05 -7.20
CA THR A 139 24.19 11.77 -7.40
C THR A 139 24.37 12.85 -6.34
N ILE A 140 25.60 13.35 -6.19
CA ILE A 140 25.91 14.42 -5.23
C ILE A 140 25.17 15.70 -5.61
N ASP A 141 25.04 16.01 -6.91
CA ASP A 141 24.38 17.22 -7.39
C ASP A 141 22.89 17.23 -7.02
N GLU A 142 22.21 16.06 -7.03
CA GLU A 142 20.81 15.97 -6.65
C GLU A 142 20.58 16.27 -5.16
N ILE A 143 21.55 16.01 -4.28
CA ILE A 143 21.43 16.25 -2.83
C ILE A 143 21.87 17.62 -2.39
N THR A 144 22.44 18.45 -3.26
CA THR A 144 22.94 19.80 -2.91
C THR A 144 21.88 20.89 -3.09
N THR A 145 20.86 20.64 -3.91
CA THR A 145 19.81 21.63 -4.20
C THR A 145 18.66 21.52 -3.19
N LEU A 146 18.32 22.64 -2.53
CA LEU A 146 17.26 22.67 -1.52
C LEU A 146 15.90 22.18 -2.05
N SER A 147 15.55 22.52 -3.30
CA SER A 147 14.30 22.06 -3.94
C SER A 147 14.27 20.52 -4.05
N ASN A 148 15.39 19.89 -4.41
CA ASN A 148 15.49 18.44 -4.49
C ASN A 148 15.36 17.79 -3.11
N ILE A 149 16.06 18.35 -2.09
CA ILE A 149 15.95 17.87 -0.72
C ILE A 149 14.49 17.91 -0.25
N LEU A 150 13.77 19.01 -0.50
CA LEU A 150 12.35 19.11 -0.16
C LEU A 150 11.50 18.10 -0.94
N SER A 151 11.85 17.85 -2.21
CA SER A 151 11.15 16.86 -3.03
C SER A 151 11.29 15.43 -2.48
N PHE A 152 12.44 15.09 -1.89
CA PHE A 152 12.65 13.77 -1.28
C PHE A 152 11.63 13.45 -0.18
N PHE A 153 11.20 14.48 0.55
CA PHE A 153 10.21 14.36 1.61
C PHE A 153 8.76 14.50 1.11
N TRP A 154 8.53 15.06 -0.06
CA TRP A 154 7.17 15.44 -0.45
C TRP A 154 6.65 14.72 -1.69
N ASN A 155 7.26 14.96 -2.85
CA ASN A 155 6.83 14.41 -4.13
C ASN A 155 7.99 14.26 -5.13
N TYR A 156 8.96 13.46 -4.77
CA TYR A 156 10.17 13.23 -5.57
C TYR A 156 9.88 12.76 -7.01
N PHE A 157 8.81 11.99 -7.21
CA PHE A 157 8.45 11.42 -8.51
C PHE A 157 7.54 12.31 -9.35
N ILE A 158 7.12 13.48 -8.85
CA ILE A 158 6.41 14.46 -9.67
C ILE A 158 7.40 15.49 -10.17
N ILE A 159 7.79 15.31 -11.44
CA ILE A 159 8.56 16.28 -12.21
C ILE A 159 7.57 16.90 -13.18
N ASN A 160 7.46 18.24 -13.20
CA ASN A 160 6.68 18.93 -14.21
C ASN A 160 7.40 18.91 -15.56
N GLU A 161 6.76 19.38 -16.64
CA GLU A 161 7.32 19.42 -17.98
C GLU A 161 8.68 20.14 -18.08
N ASN A 162 8.99 21.01 -17.11
CA ASN A 162 10.25 21.77 -17.02
C ASN A 162 11.25 21.18 -16.02
N ASN A 163 11.08 19.97 -15.55
CA ASN A 163 11.89 19.32 -14.51
C ASN A 163 12.02 20.16 -13.21
N THR A 164 11.01 20.96 -12.88
CA THR A 164 10.99 21.75 -11.65
C THR A 164 10.11 21.10 -10.60
N PHE A 165 10.55 21.19 -9.35
CA PHE A 165 9.78 20.70 -8.21
C PHE A 165 8.45 21.45 -8.11
N ASN A 166 7.34 20.72 -8.17
CA ASN A 166 6.00 21.27 -8.01
C ASN A 166 5.32 20.69 -6.74
N PRO A 167 5.43 21.36 -5.59
CA PRO A 167 4.92 20.86 -4.32
C PRO A 167 3.40 20.78 -4.25
N LEU A 168 2.70 21.60 -5.08
CA LEU A 168 1.24 21.68 -5.13
C LEU A 168 0.69 21.08 -6.43
N GLY A 169 1.53 20.39 -7.20
CA GLY A 169 1.11 19.81 -8.48
C GLY A 169 -0.09 18.89 -8.30
N LEU A 170 -1.19 19.24 -8.96
CA LEU A 170 -2.32 18.35 -9.13
C LEU A 170 -1.86 17.19 -10.01
N SER A 171 -2.08 15.97 -9.56
CA SER A 171 -1.70 14.78 -10.29
C SER A 171 -2.72 13.68 -10.10
N SER A 172 -3.12 13.07 -11.20
CA SER A 172 -3.85 11.78 -11.19
C SER A 172 -2.93 10.64 -10.76
N TYR A 173 -1.60 10.84 -10.83
CA TYR A 173 -0.61 9.89 -10.34
C TYR A 173 -0.30 10.10 -8.86
N LEU A 174 0.12 9.04 -8.22
CA LEU A 174 0.50 9.06 -6.81
C LEU A 174 1.75 9.92 -6.62
N ALA A 175 1.59 11.12 -6.08
CA ALA A 175 2.72 11.93 -5.63
C ALA A 175 3.38 11.26 -4.43
N ALA A 176 4.63 10.82 -4.55
CA ALA A 176 5.31 10.05 -3.51
C ALA A 176 6.67 10.65 -3.14
N PRO A 177 7.09 10.54 -1.85
CA PRO A 177 8.45 10.86 -1.44
C PRO A 177 9.45 9.88 -2.06
N ILE A 178 10.76 10.11 -1.86
CA ILE A 178 11.82 9.25 -2.42
C ILE A 178 11.70 7.77 -2.01
N ASN A 179 11.19 7.49 -0.82
CA ASN A 179 10.74 6.17 -0.42
C ASN A 179 9.24 6.08 -0.72
N ILE A 180 8.90 5.51 -1.88
CA ILE A 180 7.55 5.52 -2.44
C ILE A 180 6.47 5.12 -1.40
N PRO A 181 6.56 4.00 -0.67
CA PRO A 181 5.54 3.62 0.29
C PRO A 181 5.21 4.70 1.31
N LEU A 182 6.15 5.56 1.67
CA LEU A 182 5.95 6.56 2.71
C LEU A 182 4.94 7.66 2.34
N TRP A 183 4.42 7.70 1.11
CA TRP A 183 3.30 8.57 0.76
C TRP A 183 2.11 8.40 1.70
N PHE A 184 1.83 7.15 2.10
CA PHE A 184 0.78 6.84 3.06
C PHE A 184 1.05 7.47 4.44
N LEU A 185 2.30 7.40 4.95
CA LEU A 185 2.66 8.04 6.21
C LEU A 185 2.56 9.56 6.14
N ARG A 186 3.03 10.17 5.04
CA ARG A 186 2.92 11.61 4.80
C ARG A 186 1.46 12.06 4.90
N ASP A 187 0.59 11.41 4.15
CA ASP A 187 -0.84 11.74 4.14
C ASP A 187 -1.46 11.52 5.53
N LEU A 188 -1.08 10.45 6.23
CA LEU A 188 -1.57 10.18 7.57
C LEU A 188 -1.10 11.23 8.60
N ILE A 189 0.12 11.75 8.47
CA ILE A 189 0.63 12.87 9.28
C ILE A 189 -0.25 14.10 9.07
N ILE A 190 -0.54 14.44 7.81
CA ILE A 190 -1.37 15.59 7.47
C ILE A 190 -2.81 15.40 7.98
N LEU A 191 -3.43 14.24 7.72
CA LEU A 191 -4.79 13.96 8.19
C LEU A 191 -4.90 14.02 9.71
N THR A 192 -3.87 13.57 10.45
CA THR A 192 -3.86 13.74 11.90
C THR A 192 -3.64 15.18 12.32
N ALA A 193 -2.84 15.96 11.60
CA ALA A 193 -2.64 17.39 11.88
C ALA A 193 -3.93 18.20 11.67
N ILE A 194 -4.68 17.95 10.61
CA ILE A 194 -5.96 18.62 10.31
C ILE A 194 -7.16 17.98 11.04
N SER A 195 -6.93 17.03 11.93
CA SER A 195 -7.99 16.28 12.63
C SER A 195 -9.00 17.16 13.40
N PRO A 196 -8.69 18.37 13.94
CA PRO A 196 -9.71 19.24 14.50
C PRO A 196 -10.76 19.70 13.47
N LEU A 197 -10.32 19.97 12.23
CA LEU A 197 -11.22 20.31 11.12
C LEU A 197 -12.07 19.10 10.74
N LEU A 198 -11.45 17.93 10.61
CA LEU A 198 -12.15 16.67 10.29
C LEU A 198 -13.18 16.32 11.36
N TYR A 199 -12.85 16.49 12.64
CA TYR A 199 -13.78 16.26 13.75
C TYR A 199 -15.01 17.16 13.67
N LYS A 200 -14.81 18.47 13.42
CA LYS A 200 -15.90 19.41 13.20
C LYS A 200 -16.77 19.01 12.00
N GLY A 201 -16.13 18.67 10.89
CA GLY A 201 -16.81 18.20 9.68
C GLY A 201 -17.67 16.96 9.96
N ILE A 202 -17.14 15.95 10.67
CA ILE A 202 -17.87 14.74 11.06
C ILE A 202 -19.10 15.09 11.93
N LYS A 203 -18.94 15.99 12.90
CA LYS A 203 -20.03 16.41 13.80
C LYS A 203 -21.12 17.19 13.06
N TYR A 204 -20.75 18.07 12.14
CA TYR A 204 -21.68 18.92 11.39
C TYR A 204 -22.36 18.16 10.25
N LEU A 205 -21.59 17.54 9.38
CA LEU A 205 -22.09 16.86 8.16
C LEU A 205 -22.64 15.46 8.44
N LYS A 206 -22.23 14.82 9.56
CA LYS A 206 -22.63 13.46 9.94
C LYS A 206 -22.46 12.47 8.75
N LYS A 207 -23.49 11.67 8.46
CA LYS A 207 -23.46 10.69 7.34
C LYS A 207 -23.34 11.34 5.95
N TRP A 208 -23.77 12.58 5.78
CA TRP A 208 -23.66 13.27 4.49
C TRP A 208 -22.21 13.61 4.14
N GLY A 209 -21.36 13.94 5.13
CA GLY A 209 -19.94 14.11 4.89
C GLY A 209 -19.27 12.84 4.35
N ILE A 210 -19.66 11.66 4.88
CA ILE A 210 -19.19 10.37 4.36
C ILE A 210 -19.68 10.15 2.93
N ALA A 211 -20.95 10.45 2.64
CA ALA A 211 -21.53 10.28 1.30
C ALA A 211 -20.83 11.18 0.25
N ILE A 212 -20.55 12.44 0.59
CA ILE A 212 -19.81 13.38 -0.27
C ILE A 212 -18.40 12.86 -0.56
N LEU A 213 -17.67 12.44 0.46
CA LEU A 213 -16.32 11.92 0.29
C LEU A 213 -16.30 10.58 -0.47
N LEU A 214 -17.30 9.73 -0.28
CA LEU A 214 -17.48 8.51 -1.05
C LEU A 214 -17.72 8.81 -2.53
N ALA A 215 -18.59 9.76 -2.83
CA ALA A 215 -18.83 10.19 -4.22
C ALA A 215 -17.57 10.76 -4.85
N ALA A 216 -16.85 11.64 -4.14
CA ALA A 216 -15.57 12.18 -4.61
C ALA A 216 -14.53 11.07 -4.88
N PHE A 217 -14.49 10.04 -4.04
CA PHE A 217 -13.61 8.90 -4.20
C PHE A 217 -13.99 8.04 -5.41
N ILE A 218 -15.29 7.71 -5.58
CA ILE A 218 -15.77 6.90 -6.71
C ILE A 218 -15.56 7.63 -8.05
N LEU A 219 -15.77 8.94 -8.07
CA LEU A 219 -15.57 9.79 -9.24
C LEU A 219 -14.10 10.08 -9.55
N ASN A 220 -13.17 9.55 -8.74
CA ASN A 220 -11.73 9.72 -8.92
C ASN A 220 -11.30 11.20 -9.04
N ILE A 221 -11.81 12.04 -8.14
CA ILE A 221 -11.44 13.45 -8.10
C ILE A 221 -9.94 13.56 -7.85
N GLU A 222 -9.28 14.44 -8.61
CA GLU A 222 -7.86 14.71 -8.49
C GLU A 222 -7.47 15.14 -7.07
N THR A 223 -6.27 14.75 -6.67
CA THR A 223 -5.79 14.87 -5.30
C THR A 223 -4.52 15.70 -5.22
N LEU A 224 -4.37 16.39 -4.10
CA LEU A 224 -3.12 17.08 -3.77
C LEU A 224 -2.15 16.11 -3.07
N PRO A 225 -0.82 16.27 -3.27
CA PRO A 225 0.15 15.60 -2.43
C PRO A 225 -0.15 15.85 -0.95
N GLY A 226 -0.21 14.77 -0.16
CA GLY A 226 -0.54 14.86 1.28
C GLY A 226 -2.02 14.78 1.63
N ILE A 227 -2.94 14.99 0.70
CA ILE A 227 -4.39 14.84 0.91
C ILE A 227 -5.01 14.10 -0.28
N HIS A 228 -4.66 12.82 -0.43
CA HIS A 228 -5.32 11.97 -1.42
C HIS A 228 -6.75 11.66 -0.99
N VAL A 229 -7.72 11.79 -1.90
CA VAL A 229 -9.15 11.53 -1.62
C VAL A 229 -9.36 10.13 -1.06
N LYS A 230 -8.62 9.13 -1.55
CA LYS A 230 -8.61 7.78 -0.96
C LYS A 230 -8.26 7.81 0.53
N GLY A 231 -7.14 8.42 0.90
CA GLY A 231 -6.71 8.53 2.30
C GLY A 231 -7.70 9.30 3.15
N LEU A 232 -8.18 10.43 2.65
CA LEU A 232 -9.16 11.27 3.33
C LEU A 232 -10.47 10.53 3.57
N PHE A 233 -11.04 9.90 2.54
CA PHE A 233 -12.29 9.15 2.66
C PHE A 233 -12.18 8.03 3.71
N PHE A 234 -11.20 7.14 3.60
CA PHE A 234 -11.09 6.00 4.52
C PHE A 234 -10.72 6.42 5.94
N PHE A 235 -9.85 7.42 6.11
CA PHE A 235 -9.56 7.97 7.43
C PHE A 235 -10.80 8.58 8.08
N VAL A 236 -11.57 9.41 7.35
CA VAL A 236 -12.80 10.02 7.86
C VAL A 236 -13.88 8.97 8.11
N PHE A 237 -14.00 7.94 7.28
CA PHE A 237 -14.95 6.84 7.49
C PHE A 237 -14.66 6.09 8.80
N GLY A 238 -13.41 5.70 9.05
CA GLY A 238 -13.03 5.11 10.33
C GLY A 238 -13.23 6.06 11.52
N SER A 239 -12.86 7.33 11.36
CA SER A 239 -13.07 8.37 12.36
C SER A 239 -14.55 8.57 12.70
N TYR A 240 -15.43 8.51 11.67
CA TYR A 240 -16.88 8.64 11.87
C TYR A 240 -17.43 7.54 12.78
N LEU A 241 -17.01 6.29 12.59
CA LEU A 241 -17.43 5.20 13.47
C LEU A 241 -16.97 5.45 14.92
N ALA A 242 -15.72 5.82 15.11
CA ALA A 242 -15.18 6.07 16.46
C ALA A 242 -15.84 7.27 17.16
N VAL A 243 -16.04 8.40 16.45
CA VAL A 243 -16.66 9.62 17.00
C VAL A 243 -18.12 9.37 17.38
N ASN A 244 -18.82 8.47 16.68
CA ASN A 244 -20.19 8.08 17.00
C ASN A 244 -20.26 6.83 17.90
N LYS A 245 -19.13 6.38 18.47
CA LYS A 245 -19.04 5.24 19.39
C LYS A 245 -19.57 3.93 18.79
N LEU A 246 -19.43 3.76 17.46
CA LEU A 246 -19.82 2.56 16.74
C LEU A 246 -18.64 1.58 16.68
N ASP A 247 -18.87 0.33 17.11
CA ASP A 247 -17.89 -0.73 16.91
C ASP A 247 -17.84 -1.15 15.44
N ILE A 248 -16.62 -1.36 14.90
CA ILE A 248 -16.43 -1.73 13.50
C ILE A 248 -17.11 -3.07 13.19
N LEU A 249 -16.85 -4.09 14.02
CA LEU A 249 -17.34 -5.43 13.75
C LEU A 249 -18.87 -5.50 13.82
N ASP A 250 -19.47 -4.86 14.82
CA ASP A 250 -20.94 -4.89 14.98
C ASP A 250 -21.61 -4.08 13.86
N THR A 251 -21.03 -2.94 13.47
CA THR A 251 -21.50 -2.19 12.30
C THR A 251 -21.43 -3.03 11.03
N PHE A 252 -20.27 -3.67 10.78
CA PHE A 252 -20.07 -4.43 9.54
C PHE A 252 -20.88 -5.70 9.45
N LYS A 253 -21.25 -6.34 10.56
CA LYS A 253 -22.18 -7.50 10.57
C LYS A 253 -23.51 -7.18 9.92
N SER A 254 -24.01 -5.94 10.08
CA SER A 254 -25.26 -5.49 9.45
C SER A 254 -25.17 -5.41 7.92
N TYR A 255 -23.95 -5.33 7.38
CA TYR A 255 -23.64 -5.22 5.97
C TYR A 255 -23.01 -6.49 5.37
N LYS A 256 -23.21 -7.66 5.99
CA LYS A 256 -22.64 -8.95 5.52
C LYS A 256 -23.02 -9.28 4.06
N TRP A 257 -24.12 -8.77 3.57
CA TRP A 257 -24.58 -8.92 2.17
C TRP A 257 -23.63 -8.25 1.16
N LEU A 258 -22.72 -7.36 1.59
CA LEU A 258 -21.70 -6.77 0.73
C LEU A 258 -20.53 -7.74 0.43
N ILE A 259 -20.41 -8.87 1.13
CA ILE A 259 -19.37 -9.88 0.84
C ILE A 259 -19.52 -10.44 -0.58
N PRO A 260 -20.67 -10.99 -0.98
CA PRO A 260 -20.85 -11.47 -2.36
C PRO A 260 -20.71 -10.34 -3.39
N LEU A 261 -21.16 -9.13 -3.08
CA LEU A 261 -20.95 -7.98 -3.96
C LEU A 261 -19.44 -7.68 -4.14
N SER A 262 -18.66 -7.71 -3.06
CA SER A 262 -17.21 -7.50 -3.13
C SER A 262 -16.52 -8.55 -4.01
N ILE A 263 -16.94 -9.82 -3.91
CA ILE A 263 -16.41 -10.90 -4.76
C ILE A 263 -16.82 -10.68 -6.22
N ALA A 264 -18.07 -10.33 -6.48
CA ALA A 264 -18.56 -10.06 -7.83
C ALA A 264 -17.81 -8.89 -8.49
N LEU A 265 -17.58 -7.79 -7.75
CA LEU A 265 -16.82 -6.65 -8.23
C LEU A 265 -15.37 -7.03 -8.53
N LEU A 266 -14.75 -7.86 -7.69
CA LEU A 266 -13.37 -8.32 -7.90
C LEU A 266 -13.27 -9.18 -9.17
N ILE A 267 -14.23 -10.06 -9.41
CA ILE A 267 -14.28 -10.86 -10.66
C ILE A 267 -14.52 -9.94 -11.85
N MET A 268 -15.43 -8.97 -11.74
CA MET A 268 -15.75 -8.01 -12.80
C MET A 268 -14.56 -7.10 -13.16
N LEU A 269 -13.63 -6.84 -12.23
CA LEU A 269 -12.43 -6.06 -12.50
C LEU A 269 -11.46 -6.74 -13.48
N VAL A 270 -11.57 -8.05 -13.69
CA VAL A 270 -10.72 -8.75 -14.65
C VAL A 270 -11.11 -8.38 -16.09
N PRO A 271 -12.35 -8.59 -16.56
CA PRO A 271 -12.73 -8.16 -17.90
C PRO A 271 -12.78 -6.64 -18.08
N ALA A 272 -12.95 -5.87 -17.00
CA ALA A 272 -12.96 -4.42 -17.04
C ALA A 272 -11.55 -3.80 -17.03
N ASP A 273 -10.49 -4.61 -17.04
CA ASP A 273 -9.13 -4.11 -17.02
C ASP A 273 -8.87 -3.17 -18.21
N ASN A 274 -8.21 -2.03 -17.93
CA ASN A 274 -7.96 -0.94 -18.89
C ASN A 274 -9.23 -0.23 -19.44
N MET A 275 -10.44 -0.54 -18.95
CA MET A 275 -11.63 0.23 -19.29
C MET A 275 -11.73 1.50 -18.41
N PRO A 276 -12.28 2.61 -18.91
CA PRO A 276 -12.44 3.85 -18.12
C PRO A 276 -13.20 3.65 -16.81
N ILE A 277 -14.16 2.72 -16.78
CA ILE A 277 -14.97 2.40 -15.60
C ILE A 277 -14.23 1.58 -14.54
N SER A 278 -13.10 0.94 -14.89
CA SER A 278 -12.37 0.03 -13.99
C SER A 278 -11.95 0.71 -12.69
N THR A 279 -11.57 1.98 -12.73
CA THR A 279 -11.19 2.76 -11.55
C THR A 279 -12.37 2.92 -10.59
N SER A 280 -13.56 3.28 -11.07
CA SER A 280 -14.76 3.43 -10.24
C SER A 280 -15.20 2.08 -9.63
N ILE A 281 -15.16 1.00 -10.42
CA ILE A 281 -15.45 -0.37 -9.93
C ILE A 281 -14.45 -0.75 -8.83
N ARG A 282 -13.16 -0.47 -9.01
CA ARG A 282 -12.11 -0.72 -8.03
C ARG A 282 -12.34 0.08 -6.74
N HIS A 283 -12.77 1.33 -6.84
CA HIS A 283 -13.08 2.15 -5.68
C HIS A 283 -14.28 1.58 -4.89
N ILE A 284 -15.32 1.14 -5.56
CA ILE A 284 -16.47 0.47 -4.92
C ILE A 284 -16.04 -0.85 -4.28
N TYR A 285 -15.21 -1.64 -4.99
CA TYR A 285 -14.61 -2.85 -4.43
C TYR A 285 -13.79 -2.56 -3.16
N GLN A 286 -12.99 -1.52 -3.12
CA GLN A 286 -12.19 -1.16 -1.94
C GLN A 286 -13.08 -0.87 -0.71
N VAL A 287 -14.21 -0.22 -0.90
CA VAL A 287 -15.17 0.06 0.18
C VAL A 287 -15.85 -1.22 0.68
N THR A 288 -16.38 -2.02 -0.23
CA THR A 288 -17.03 -3.29 0.12
C THR A 288 -16.04 -4.32 0.63
N GLY A 289 -14.83 -4.32 0.08
CA GLY A 289 -13.72 -5.19 0.43
C GLY A 289 -13.23 -5.00 1.86
N ILE A 290 -13.18 -3.77 2.39
CA ILE A 290 -12.86 -3.55 3.80
C ILE A 290 -13.87 -4.27 4.70
N ILE A 291 -15.16 -4.15 4.42
CA ILE A 291 -16.20 -4.83 5.20
C ILE A 291 -16.02 -6.35 5.12
N ALA A 292 -15.81 -6.87 3.89
CA ALA A 292 -15.58 -8.30 3.67
C ALA A 292 -14.35 -8.80 4.43
N VAL A 293 -13.23 -8.08 4.38
CA VAL A 293 -11.97 -8.45 5.04
C VAL A 293 -12.12 -8.53 6.56
N PHE A 294 -12.80 -7.57 7.20
CA PHE A 294 -13.06 -7.62 8.65
C PHE A 294 -13.92 -8.81 9.04
N LEU A 295 -14.99 -9.10 8.29
CA LEU A 295 -15.90 -10.22 8.57
C LEU A 295 -15.23 -11.57 8.29
N LEU A 296 -14.43 -11.69 7.23
CA LEU A 296 -13.64 -12.88 6.92
C LEU A 296 -12.59 -13.13 8.00
N ALA A 297 -11.85 -12.08 8.43
CA ALA A 297 -10.85 -12.20 9.49
C ALA A 297 -11.47 -12.68 10.82
N ASN A 298 -12.66 -12.17 11.18
CA ASN A 298 -13.39 -12.66 12.35
C ASN A 298 -13.68 -14.16 12.27
N THR A 299 -14.00 -14.66 11.08
CA THR A 299 -14.26 -16.10 10.84
C THR A 299 -12.95 -16.90 10.84
N MET A 300 -11.90 -16.38 10.21
CA MET A 300 -10.58 -17.03 10.12
C MET A 300 -9.93 -17.18 11.49
N ILE A 301 -9.98 -16.15 12.33
CA ILE A 301 -9.45 -16.20 13.69
C ILE A 301 -10.11 -17.32 14.50
N LYS A 302 -11.40 -17.59 14.30
CA LYS A 302 -12.11 -18.69 14.97
C LYS A 302 -11.68 -20.07 14.49
N LYS A 303 -11.37 -20.20 13.19
CA LYS A 303 -11.16 -21.51 12.55
C LYS A 303 -9.69 -21.92 12.45
N LEU A 304 -8.76 -20.96 12.28
CA LEU A 304 -7.37 -21.23 11.86
C LEU A 304 -6.36 -21.05 13.01
N LYS A 305 -6.44 -21.90 14.06
CA LYS A 305 -5.61 -21.77 15.28
C LYS A 305 -4.10 -21.69 15.02
N TYR A 306 -3.54 -22.54 14.15
CA TYR A 306 -2.09 -22.57 13.87
C TYR A 306 -1.64 -21.31 13.12
N ILE A 307 -2.39 -20.90 12.11
CA ILE A 307 -2.10 -19.69 11.33
C ILE A 307 -2.18 -18.44 12.22
N ASN A 308 -3.11 -18.41 13.17
CA ASN A 308 -3.25 -17.31 14.12
C ASN A 308 -1.98 -17.09 14.95
N GLN A 309 -1.36 -18.14 15.46
CA GLN A 309 -0.13 -18.03 16.25
C GLN A 309 0.98 -17.36 15.42
N PHE A 310 1.17 -17.81 14.19
CA PHE A 310 2.14 -17.21 13.28
C PHE A 310 1.83 -15.73 13.00
N ILE A 311 0.60 -15.41 12.60
CA ILE A 311 0.19 -14.03 12.26
C ILE A 311 0.34 -13.11 13.46
N PHE A 312 -0.10 -13.50 14.66
CA PHE A 312 0.01 -12.67 15.86
C PHE A 312 1.46 -12.46 16.29
N LYS A 313 2.31 -13.48 16.18
CA LYS A 313 3.75 -13.39 16.48
C LYS A 313 4.43 -12.34 15.60
N HIS A 314 4.11 -12.31 14.30
CA HIS A 314 4.78 -11.46 13.31
C HIS A 314 4.03 -10.15 12.98
N SER A 315 2.87 -9.90 13.60
CA SER A 315 2.06 -8.70 13.32
C SER A 315 2.78 -7.36 13.55
N ASN A 316 3.79 -7.33 14.42
CA ASN A 316 4.58 -6.13 14.70
C ASN A 316 5.59 -5.80 13.58
N ALA A 317 5.97 -6.79 12.76
CA ALA A 317 6.89 -6.58 11.64
C ALA A 317 6.22 -5.90 10.43
N SER A 318 4.88 -5.80 10.42
CA SER A 318 4.11 -5.26 9.30
C SER A 318 4.57 -3.87 8.84
N PHE A 319 4.94 -2.98 9.76
CA PHE A 319 5.45 -1.66 9.43
C PHE A 319 6.84 -1.73 8.75
N PHE A 320 7.73 -2.56 9.27
CA PHE A 320 9.05 -2.75 8.68
C PHE A 320 8.95 -3.31 7.26
N ILE A 321 8.15 -4.35 7.06
CA ILE A 321 7.87 -4.94 5.74
C ILE A 321 7.40 -3.87 4.77
N TYR A 322 6.44 -3.05 5.23
CA TYR A 322 5.85 -1.98 4.43
C TYR A 322 6.89 -0.93 4.00
N VAL A 323 7.86 -0.57 4.82
CA VAL A 323 8.82 0.50 4.50
C VAL A 323 9.98 0.02 3.63
N VAL A 324 10.42 -1.22 3.80
CA VAL A 324 11.65 -1.69 3.14
C VAL A 324 11.42 -2.29 1.75
N HIS A 325 10.20 -2.69 1.41
CA HIS A 325 9.95 -3.50 0.21
C HIS A 325 10.27 -2.82 -1.13
N THR A 326 10.40 -1.48 -1.17
CA THR A 326 10.78 -0.73 -2.39
C THR A 326 12.20 -0.19 -2.34
N ILE A 327 12.97 -0.45 -1.28
CA ILE A 327 14.34 0.03 -1.19
C ILE A 327 15.23 -0.80 -2.14
N PRO A 328 15.93 -0.18 -3.12
CA PRO A 328 16.66 -0.89 -4.17
C PRO A 328 17.67 -1.91 -3.66
N ILE A 329 18.39 -1.60 -2.59
CA ILE A 329 19.40 -2.50 -2.01
C ILE A 329 18.76 -3.75 -1.38
N VAL A 330 17.56 -3.61 -0.82
CA VAL A 330 16.79 -4.74 -0.28
C VAL A 330 16.22 -5.58 -1.42
N VAL A 331 15.88 -4.94 -2.52
CA VAL A 331 15.38 -5.59 -3.73
C VAL A 331 16.51 -6.21 -4.57
N ALA A 332 17.71 -5.62 -4.56
CA ALA A 332 18.84 -6.09 -5.37
C ALA A 332 19.65 -7.22 -4.73
N SER A 333 19.83 -7.21 -3.40
CA SER A 333 20.58 -8.26 -2.69
C SER A 333 19.96 -9.66 -2.79
N PRO A 334 18.62 -9.82 -2.84
CA PRO A 334 17.99 -11.12 -3.03
C PRO A 334 17.97 -11.62 -4.46
N ARG A 335 18.18 -10.76 -5.46
CA ARG A 335 18.28 -11.21 -6.87
C ARG A 335 19.39 -12.24 -7.06
N GLY A 336 20.53 -12.06 -6.38
CA GLY A 336 21.60 -13.06 -6.39
C GLY A 336 21.25 -14.33 -5.63
N PHE A 337 20.62 -14.21 -4.46
CA PHE A 337 20.36 -15.36 -3.58
C PHE A 337 19.09 -16.13 -3.97
N ALA A 338 18.01 -15.44 -4.33
CA ALA A 338 16.78 -16.12 -4.76
C ALA A 338 16.84 -16.63 -6.19
N SER A 339 17.60 -16.00 -7.10
CA SER A 339 17.89 -16.62 -8.41
C SER A 339 18.68 -17.92 -8.23
N LEU A 340 19.64 -17.97 -7.31
CA LEU A 340 20.37 -19.20 -6.97
C LEU A 340 19.48 -20.27 -6.34
N LEU A 341 18.52 -19.88 -5.48
CA LEU A 341 17.59 -20.84 -4.87
C LEU A 341 16.49 -21.28 -5.84
N ILE A 342 15.92 -20.35 -6.62
CA ILE A 342 14.85 -20.63 -7.58
C ILE A 342 15.43 -21.42 -8.78
N ASP A 343 16.59 -21.04 -9.30
CA ASP A 343 17.26 -21.78 -10.37
C ASP A 343 17.63 -23.19 -9.91
N LYS A 344 18.12 -23.38 -8.68
CA LYS A 344 18.38 -24.73 -8.14
C LYS A 344 17.10 -25.51 -7.90
N THR A 345 16.04 -24.89 -7.35
CA THR A 345 14.79 -25.60 -7.04
C THR A 345 14.01 -25.95 -8.31
N LEU A 346 13.99 -25.06 -9.30
CA LEU A 346 13.34 -25.30 -10.60
C LEU A 346 14.18 -26.24 -11.49
N TYR A 347 15.51 -26.19 -11.40
CA TYR A 347 16.38 -27.14 -12.05
C TYR A 347 16.22 -28.58 -11.52
N ILE A 348 16.06 -28.72 -10.20
CA ILE A 348 15.78 -30.00 -9.54
C ILE A 348 14.36 -30.50 -9.87
N SER A 349 13.38 -29.59 -10.07
CA SER A 349 12.00 -29.95 -10.41
C SER A 349 11.74 -30.19 -11.89
N GLY A 350 12.75 -29.99 -12.77
CA GLY A 350 12.62 -30.20 -14.23
C GLY A 350 11.67 -29.22 -14.94
N LEU A 351 11.21 -28.16 -14.24
CA LEU A 351 10.22 -27.19 -14.75
C LEU A 351 10.83 -26.02 -15.53
N TYR A 352 12.16 -25.90 -15.60
CA TYR A 352 12.82 -24.79 -16.29
C TYR A 352 13.53 -25.22 -17.54
N LYS A 353 12.93 -24.98 -18.70
CA LYS A 353 13.64 -24.93 -19.98
C LYS A 353 14.04 -23.49 -20.25
N HIS A 354 15.31 -23.26 -20.43
CA HIS A 354 15.97 -21.98 -20.68
C HIS A 354 15.17 -21.05 -21.60
N SER A 355 14.63 -19.95 -21.09
CA SER A 355 14.25 -18.78 -21.88
C SER A 355 14.82 -17.53 -21.18
N GLY A 356 15.81 -16.93 -21.82
CA GLY A 356 16.46 -15.72 -21.33
C GLY A 356 15.52 -14.51 -21.41
N GLY A 357 15.56 -13.64 -20.41
CA GLY A 357 15.08 -12.27 -20.45
C GLY A 357 13.76 -12.04 -19.73
N GLY A 358 13.77 -11.39 -18.58
CA GLY A 358 12.59 -10.89 -17.92
C GLY A 358 12.87 -10.44 -16.47
N GLY A 359 13.39 -9.21 -16.27
CA GLY A 359 13.88 -8.76 -14.96
C GLY A 359 12.83 -8.25 -13.95
N GLY A 360 11.58 -8.05 -14.32
CA GLY A 360 10.59 -7.38 -13.47
C GLY A 360 9.96 -8.24 -12.36
N ASN A 361 9.59 -9.47 -12.65
CA ASN A 361 8.82 -10.31 -11.71
C ASN A 361 9.66 -11.04 -10.67
N LYS A 362 10.97 -11.18 -10.88
CA LYS A 362 11.91 -11.73 -9.88
C LYS A 362 12.02 -10.85 -8.63
N LEU A 363 11.70 -9.57 -8.75
CA LEU A 363 11.88 -8.55 -7.72
C LEU A 363 11.02 -8.73 -6.48
N LEU A 364 9.78 -9.12 -6.63
CA LEU A 364 8.78 -9.13 -5.56
C LEU A 364 8.69 -10.46 -4.83
N PHE A 365 8.87 -11.55 -5.54
CA PHE A 365 8.98 -12.88 -4.92
C PHE A 365 10.15 -12.93 -3.93
N ASN A 366 11.22 -12.21 -4.24
CA ASN A 366 12.42 -12.13 -3.43
C ASN A 366 12.24 -11.32 -2.13
N SER A 367 11.43 -10.24 -2.15
CA SER A 367 11.17 -9.44 -0.94
C SER A 367 10.37 -10.22 0.10
N VAL A 368 9.51 -11.14 -0.33
CA VAL A 368 8.72 -12.00 0.56
C VAL A 368 9.59 -13.12 1.16
N CYS A 369 10.49 -13.72 0.35
CA CYS A 369 11.36 -14.80 0.82
C CYS A 369 12.38 -14.33 1.87
N ILE A 370 12.90 -13.10 1.78
CA ILE A 370 13.83 -12.57 2.80
C ILE A 370 13.17 -12.46 4.17
N PHE A 371 11.91 -12.08 4.21
CA PHE A 371 11.19 -11.94 5.48
C PHE A 371 11.14 -13.26 6.25
N PHE A 372 11.01 -14.39 5.56
CA PHE A 372 10.99 -15.71 6.18
C PHE A 372 12.37 -16.23 6.58
N LEU A 373 13.46 -15.65 6.04
CA LEU A 373 14.84 -16.07 6.32
C LEU A 373 15.52 -15.28 7.45
N LEU A 374 15.04 -14.08 7.78
CA LEU A 374 15.58 -13.25 8.85
C LEU A 374 15.04 -13.60 10.25
N ASP A 375 14.14 -14.57 10.38
CA ASP A 375 13.47 -14.96 11.62
C ASP A 375 14.01 -16.31 12.20
N LYS A 376 15.26 -16.67 11.84
CA LYS A 376 16.00 -17.80 12.44
C LYS A 376 17.18 -17.28 13.29
#